data_c346d2beb0a2f8912bcaf887794003af
#
_entry.id   c346d2beb0a2f8912bcaf887794003af
#
_cell.length_a   1.000
_cell.length_b   1.000
_cell.length_c   1.000
_cell.angle_alpha   90.00
_cell.angle_beta   90.00
_cell.angle_gamma   90.00
#
_symmetry.space_group_name_H-M   'P 1'
#
loop_
_entity.id
_entity.type
_entity.pdbx_description
1 polymer ?
#
loop_
_entity_poly.entity_id
_entity_poly.type
_entity_poly.pdbx_seq_one_letter_code
_entity_poly.pdbx_strand_id
1 'polypeptide(L)'
;DMSRLGRDYLKVGFYTEVLFVEKRVRFIAINNGIDSANQQDSDFTPFLNIINEWYAKDTSKKIRAVMKSKGEAGEHLCTNPPYGYMKDPDNRKHWIVDGEAAEVVKRIFALCLDGYGPSQIARILKEDKVITPTIHFQQTGRATRNTPPDKPYNWTGDTIADILERPEYQGQTVNFKTYKQSY
;
A
#
# COMPACT_ATOMS: atom_id res chain seq x y z
N ASP A 1 -21.75 -15.08 -4.38
CA ASP A 1 -21.33 -14.14 -5.42
C ASP A 1 -20.16 -14.76 -6.21
N MET A 2 -20.34 -14.91 -7.52
CA MET A 2 -19.35 -15.48 -8.46
C MET A 2 -17.99 -14.75 -8.39
N SER A 3 -17.97 -13.45 -8.18
CA SER A 3 -16.73 -12.68 -8.08
C SER A 3 -15.84 -13.06 -6.89
N ARG A 4 -16.40 -13.76 -5.91
CA ARG A 4 -15.66 -14.29 -4.74
C ARG A 4 -14.97 -15.62 -4.99
N LEU A 5 -15.45 -16.39 -5.96
CA LEU A 5 -14.83 -17.67 -6.34
C LEU A 5 -13.46 -17.45 -7.01
N GLY A 6 -13.31 -16.37 -7.78
CA GLY A 6 -12.06 -15.99 -8.41
C GLY A 6 -12.23 -14.82 -9.39
N ARG A 7 -11.09 -14.23 -9.78
CA ARG A 7 -11.01 -13.14 -10.75
C ARG A 7 -10.50 -13.60 -12.13
N ASP A 8 -10.08 -14.85 -12.21
CA ASP A 8 -9.54 -15.45 -13.43
C ASP A 8 -10.63 -16.30 -14.07
N TYR A 9 -11.09 -15.87 -15.23
CA TYR A 9 -12.15 -16.52 -15.99
C TYR A 9 -11.87 -18.00 -16.24
N LEU A 10 -10.65 -18.35 -16.67
CA LEU A 10 -10.31 -19.74 -16.99
C LEU A 10 -10.35 -20.66 -15.78
N LYS A 11 -9.85 -20.18 -14.63
CA LYS A 11 -9.87 -20.95 -13.39
C LYS A 11 -11.27 -21.11 -12.83
N VAL A 12 -12.05 -20.02 -12.84
CA VAL A 12 -13.44 -20.08 -12.35
C VAL A 12 -14.27 -20.98 -13.25
N GLY A 13 -14.14 -20.88 -14.58
CA GLY A 13 -14.78 -21.78 -15.52
C GLY A 13 -14.38 -23.25 -15.31
N PHE A 14 -13.09 -23.52 -15.15
CA PHE A 14 -12.63 -24.87 -14.82
C PHE A 14 -13.26 -25.43 -13.55
N TYR A 15 -13.35 -24.63 -12.50
CA TYR A 15 -14.00 -25.08 -11.25
C TYR A 15 -15.49 -25.34 -11.43
N THR A 16 -16.22 -24.42 -12.07
CA THR A 16 -17.68 -24.51 -12.16
C THR A 16 -18.15 -25.53 -13.20
N GLU A 17 -17.44 -25.64 -14.32
CA GLU A 17 -17.87 -26.47 -15.47
C GLU A 17 -17.23 -27.86 -15.51
N VAL A 18 -16.06 -28.03 -14.89
CA VAL A 18 -15.33 -29.30 -14.91
C VAL A 18 -15.25 -29.90 -13.50
N LEU A 19 -14.55 -29.25 -12.59
CA LEU A 19 -14.20 -29.85 -11.29
C LEU A 19 -15.43 -30.12 -10.42
N PHE A 20 -16.35 -29.17 -10.29
CA PHE A 20 -17.54 -29.33 -9.45
C PHE A 20 -18.50 -30.36 -10.04
N VAL A 21 -18.58 -30.41 -11.38
CA VAL A 21 -19.39 -31.44 -12.08
C VAL A 21 -18.80 -32.85 -11.88
N GLU A 22 -17.49 -33.02 -12.08
CA GLU A 22 -16.81 -34.31 -11.84
C GLU A 22 -16.95 -34.77 -10.40
N LYS A 23 -16.79 -33.84 -9.44
CA LYS A 23 -16.90 -34.16 -8.01
C LYS A 23 -18.34 -34.20 -7.49
N ARG A 24 -19.33 -33.96 -8.35
CA ARG A 24 -20.77 -33.87 -8.01
C ARG A 24 -21.05 -32.87 -6.89
N VAL A 25 -20.32 -31.75 -6.90
CA VAL A 25 -20.50 -30.64 -5.94
C VAL A 25 -21.51 -29.66 -6.51
N ARG A 26 -22.61 -29.43 -5.80
CA ARG A 26 -23.57 -28.36 -6.15
C ARG A 26 -23.01 -27.00 -5.76
N PHE A 27 -22.96 -26.11 -6.72
CA PHE A 27 -22.51 -24.74 -6.54
C PHE A 27 -23.70 -23.77 -6.58
N ILE A 28 -23.83 -22.92 -5.56
CA ILE A 28 -24.91 -21.92 -5.47
C ILE A 28 -24.29 -20.54 -5.26
N ALA A 29 -24.55 -19.60 -6.16
CA ALA A 29 -24.17 -18.19 -6.01
C ALA A 29 -25.42 -17.33 -5.78
N ILE A 30 -25.81 -17.17 -4.51
CA ILE A 30 -27.08 -16.57 -4.09
C ILE A 30 -27.30 -15.19 -4.70
N ASN A 31 -26.30 -14.31 -4.63
CA ASN A 31 -26.40 -12.93 -5.14
C ASN A 31 -26.54 -12.86 -6.66
N ASN A 32 -26.14 -13.90 -7.38
CA ASN A 32 -26.24 -13.97 -8.84
C ASN A 32 -27.43 -14.81 -9.28
N GLY A 33 -28.18 -15.43 -8.35
CA GLY A 33 -29.29 -16.31 -8.66
C GLY A 33 -28.87 -17.61 -9.37
N ILE A 34 -27.60 -18.03 -9.25
CA ILE A 34 -27.05 -19.20 -9.95
C ILE A 34 -27.10 -20.41 -9.04
N ASP A 35 -27.63 -21.52 -9.59
CA ASP A 35 -27.62 -22.83 -8.96
C ASP A 35 -27.22 -23.88 -9.99
N SER A 36 -26.10 -24.54 -9.79
CA SER A 36 -25.58 -25.57 -10.74
C SER A 36 -26.49 -26.80 -10.88
N ALA A 37 -27.51 -26.95 -10.03
CA ALA A 37 -28.53 -27.98 -10.22
C ALA A 37 -29.58 -27.61 -11.27
N ASN A 38 -29.68 -26.34 -11.64
CA ASN A 38 -30.60 -25.83 -12.66
C ASN A 38 -29.84 -25.63 -13.97
N GLN A 39 -30.19 -26.38 -15.00
CA GLN A 39 -29.50 -26.36 -16.29
C GLN A 39 -29.53 -24.99 -16.99
N GLN A 40 -30.61 -24.22 -16.81
CA GLN A 40 -30.73 -22.85 -17.35
C GLN A 40 -29.77 -21.85 -16.73
N ASP A 41 -29.42 -22.02 -15.45
CA ASP A 41 -28.50 -21.13 -14.74
C ASP A 41 -27.03 -21.41 -15.12
N SER A 42 -26.73 -22.63 -15.55
CA SER A 42 -25.40 -23.07 -15.97
C SER A 42 -24.96 -22.40 -17.28
N ASP A 43 -25.87 -22.14 -18.21
CA ASP A 43 -25.56 -21.59 -19.53
C ASP A 43 -25.06 -20.12 -19.48
N PHE A 44 -25.43 -19.37 -18.43
CA PHE A 44 -24.98 -17.97 -18.21
C PHE A 44 -23.69 -17.85 -17.42
N THR A 45 -23.24 -18.90 -16.75
CA THR A 45 -22.05 -18.87 -15.89
C THR A 45 -20.77 -18.43 -16.62
N PRO A 46 -20.45 -18.96 -17.83
CA PRO A 46 -19.30 -18.51 -18.60
C PRO A 46 -19.33 -17.01 -18.92
N PHE A 47 -20.53 -16.52 -19.25
CA PHE A 47 -20.72 -15.10 -19.62
C PHE A 47 -20.51 -14.16 -18.44
N LEU A 48 -20.99 -14.53 -17.25
CA LEU A 48 -20.77 -13.78 -16.00
C LEU A 48 -19.29 -13.75 -15.62
N ASN A 49 -18.56 -14.84 -15.84
CA ASN A 49 -17.13 -14.92 -15.59
C ASN A 49 -16.36 -13.96 -16.51
N ILE A 50 -16.71 -13.91 -17.79
CA ILE A 50 -16.11 -12.98 -18.77
C ILE A 50 -16.39 -11.53 -18.37
N ILE A 51 -17.62 -11.20 -18.00
CA ILE A 51 -18.00 -9.85 -17.55
C ILE A 51 -17.21 -9.45 -16.31
N ASN A 52 -17.08 -10.33 -15.31
CA ASN A 52 -16.34 -10.07 -14.08
C ASN A 52 -14.85 -9.81 -14.37
N GLU A 53 -14.22 -10.59 -15.25
CA GLU A 53 -12.83 -10.39 -15.65
C GLU A 53 -12.67 -9.07 -16.41
N TRP A 54 -13.56 -8.79 -17.37
CA TRP A 54 -13.53 -7.53 -18.11
C TRP A 54 -13.71 -6.32 -17.20
N TYR A 55 -14.65 -6.37 -16.25
CA TYR A 55 -14.87 -5.30 -15.28
C TYR A 55 -13.64 -5.05 -14.41
N ALA A 56 -12.99 -6.13 -13.94
CA ALA A 56 -11.76 -6.02 -13.17
C ALA A 56 -10.62 -5.36 -13.97
N LYS A 57 -10.45 -5.75 -15.25
CA LYS A 57 -9.47 -5.16 -16.18
C LYS A 57 -9.76 -3.68 -16.46
N ASP A 58 -11.02 -3.34 -16.76
CA ASP A 58 -11.44 -1.97 -17.06
C ASP A 58 -11.24 -1.06 -15.83
N THR A 59 -11.70 -1.51 -14.67
CA THR A 59 -11.50 -0.78 -13.40
C THR A 59 -10.02 -0.55 -13.11
N SER A 60 -9.18 -1.57 -13.30
CA SER A 60 -7.73 -1.45 -13.13
C SER A 60 -7.10 -0.45 -14.10
N LYS A 61 -7.54 -0.43 -15.36
CA LYS A 61 -7.09 0.57 -16.35
C LYS A 61 -7.48 1.99 -15.94
N LYS A 62 -8.73 2.18 -15.50
CA LYS A 62 -9.23 3.49 -15.04
C LYS A 62 -8.46 4.00 -13.83
N ILE A 63 -8.24 3.14 -12.82
CA ILE A 63 -7.46 3.50 -11.63
C ILE A 63 -6.04 3.90 -12.03
N ARG A 64 -5.37 3.12 -12.89
CA ARG A 64 -4.00 3.42 -13.36
C ARG A 64 -3.95 4.75 -14.13
N ALA A 65 -4.92 5.03 -14.98
CA ALA A 65 -5.00 6.29 -15.72
C ALA A 65 -5.15 7.49 -14.79
N VAL A 66 -6.03 7.40 -13.78
CA VAL A 66 -6.20 8.46 -12.77
C VAL A 66 -4.94 8.64 -11.94
N MET A 67 -4.30 7.55 -11.48
CA MET A 67 -3.05 7.62 -10.72
C MET A 67 -1.93 8.23 -11.56
N LYS A 68 -1.82 7.84 -12.83
CA LYS A 68 -0.83 8.41 -13.75
C LYS A 68 -1.05 9.93 -13.92
N SER A 69 -2.27 10.35 -14.22
CA SER A 69 -2.60 11.77 -14.38
C SER A 69 -2.28 12.59 -13.13
N LYS A 70 -2.65 12.11 -11.93
CA LYS A 70 -2.33 12.78 -10.68
C LYS A 70 -0.84 12.86 -10.41
N GLY A 71 -0.11 11.77 -10.66
CA GLY A 71 1.32 11.74 -10.44
C GLY A 71 2.11 12.62 -11.41
N GLU A 72 1.68 12.73 -12.66
CA GLU A 72 2.24 13.64 -13.67
C GLU A 72 1.90 15.13 -13.35
N ALA A 73 0.77 15.37 -12.69
CA ALA A 73 0.40 16.69 -12.18
C ALA A 73 1.17 17.08 -10.89
N GLY A 74 2.11 16.25 -10.40
CA GLY A 74 2.90 16.51 -9.20
C GLY A 74 2.18 16.25 -7.88
N GLU A 75 0.97 15.67 -7.89
CA GLU A 75 0.29 15.27 -6.66
C GLU A 75 1.03 14.08 -5.99
N HIS A 76 1.11 14.08 -4.67
CA HIS A 76 1.63 12.94 -3.93
C HIS A 76 0.68 11.73 -4.04
N LEU A 77 1.16 10.65 -4.65
CA LEU A 77 0.39 9.40 -4.77
C LEU A 77 0.49 8.53 -3.52
N CYS A 78 1.51 8.72 -2.69
CA CYS A 78 1.63 7.97 -1.45
C CYS A 78 0.67 8.51 -0.39
N THR A 79 0.03 7.57 0.31
CA THR A 79 -0.99 7.88 1.31
C THR A 79 -0.40 8.55 2.54
N ASN A 80 0.84 8.24 2.88
CA ASN A 80 1.47 8.70 4.11
C ASN A 80 2.75 9.48 3.81
N PRO A 81 2.91 10.69 4.38
CA PRO A 81 4.15 11.45 4.28
C PRO A 81 5.32 10.72 4.99
N PRO A 82 6.57 10.97 4.58
CA PRO A 82 7.74 10.48 5.30
C PRO A 82 7.85 11.08 6.71
N TYR A 83 8.70 10.51 7.55
CA TYR A 83 8.99 11.05 8.88
C TYR A 83 9.54 12.48 8.76
N GLY A 84 9.11 13.40 9.60
CA GLY A 84 9.42 14.84 9.47
C GLY A 84 8.38 15.66 8.70
N TYR A 85 7.40 14.97 8.09
CA TYR A 85 6.25 15.61 7.45
C TYR A 85 4.94 15.02 7.95
N MET A 86 3.90 15.83 7.97
CA MET A 86 2.53 15.45 8.27
C MET A 86 1.58 15.96 7.19
N LYS A 87 0.38 15.40 7.14
CA LYS A 87 -0.66 15.92 6.24
C LYS A 87 -1.19 17.23 6.78
N ASP A 88 -1.38 18.18 5.88
CA ASP A 88 -2.09 19.41 6.19
C ASP A 88 -3.55 19.09 6.61
N PRO A 89 -4.01 19.57 7.78
CA PRO A 89 -5.38 19.38 8.23
C PRO A 89 -6.43 19.91 7.25
N ASP A 90 -6.15 21.03 6.60
CA ASP A 90 -7.05 21.73 5.69
C ASP A 90 -6.99 21.15 4.27
N ASN A 91 -5.83 20.68 3.85
CA ASN A 91 -5.64 20.05 2.55
C ASN A 91 -4.82 18.77 2.63
N ARG A 92 -5.50 17.63 2.80
CA ARG A 92 -4.85 16.31 2.94
C ARG A 92 -3.95 15.88 1.77
N LYS A 93 -3.98 16.59 0.65
CA LYS A 93 -3.08 16.36 -0.48
C LYS A 93 -1.74 17.09 -0.30
N HIS A 94 -1.67 18.03 0.61
CA HIS A 94 -0.47 18.79 0.93
C HIS A 94 0.25 18.21 2.14
N TRP A 95 1.56 18.32 2.15
CA TRP A 95 2.38 17.94 3.30
C TRP A 95 2.96 19.21 3.91
N ILE A 96 2.88 19.27 5.22
CA ILE A 96 3.49 20.32 6.04
C ILE A 96 4.58 19.72 6.92
N VAL A 97 5.48 20.55 7.38
CA VAL A 97 6.59 20.14 8.25
C VAL A 97 6.04 19.78 9.62
N ASP A 98 6.39 18.59 10.12
CA ASP A 98 6.19 18.16 11.49
C ASP A 98 7.41 18.64 12.31
N GLY A 99 7.25 19.69 13.13
CA GLY A 99 8.36 20.39 13.76
C GLY A 99 9.25 19.47 14.60
N GLU A 100 8.68 18.60 15.45
CA GLU A 100 9.44 17.70 16.30
C GLU A 100 10.19 16.64 15.49
N ALA A 101 9.52 16.01 14.58
CA ALA A 101 10.13 14.99 13.73
C ALA A 101 11.15 15.59 12.74
N ALA A 102 10.92 16.79 12.25
CA ALA A 102 11.84 17.49 11.35
C ALA A 102 13.18 17.84 12.01
N GLU A 103 13.19 18.22 13.28
CA GLU A 103 14.45 18.46 14.00
C GLU A 103 15.28 17.18 14.14
N VAL A 104 14.64 16.03 14.36
CA VAL A 104 15.34 14.74 14.38
C VAL A 104 15.92 14.42 13.00
N VAL A 105 15.16 14.67 11.91
CA VAL A 105 15.64 14.45 10.55
C VAL A 105 16.85 15.36 10.25
N LYS A 106 16.77 16.65 10.57
CA LYS A 106 17.91 17.60 10.41
C LYS A 106 19.15 17.12 11.17
N ARG A 107 18.97 16.64 12.40
CA ARG A 107 20.05 16.08 13.22
C ARG A 107 20.69 14.86 12.56
N ILE A 108 19.88 13.95 11.96
CA ILE A 108 20.38 12.78 11.23
C ILE A 108 21.28 13.24 10.07
N PHE A 109 20.83 14.21 9.29
CA PHE A 109 21.62 14.74 8.17
C PHE A 109 22.90 15.44 8.67
N ALA A 110 22.85 16.21 9.76
CA ALA A 110 24.02 16.85 10.36
C ALA A 110 25.08 15.82 10.78
N LEU A 111 24.67 14.79 11.52
CA LEU A 111 25.57 13.70 11.94
C LEU A 111 26.18 12.96 10.72
N CYS A 112 25.40 12.79 9.65
CA CYS A 112 25.92 12.19 8.43
C CYS A 112 27.00 13.07 7.79
N LEU A 113 26.80 14.39 7.74
CA LEU A 113 27.79 15.35 7.25
C LEU A 113 29.05 15.41 8.13
N ASP A 114 28.92 15.16 9.43
CA ASP A 114 30.03 15.01 10.37
C ASP A 114 30.78 13.69 10.20
N GLY A 115 30.37 12.82 9.27
CA GLY A 115 31.05 11.57 8.91
C GLY A 115 30.56 10.32 9.67
N TYR A 116 29.48 10.39 10.44
CA TYR A 116 28.93 9.21 11.10
C TYR A 116 28.13 8.34 10.11
N GLY A 117 28.39 7.03 10.16
CA GLY A 117 27.61 6.06 9.37
C GLY A 117 26.22 5.78 9.98
N PRO A 118 25.26 5.22 9.18
CA PRO A 118 23.89 5.00 9.62
C PRO A 118 23.74 4.25 10.96
N SER A 119 24.55 3.19 11.17
CA SER A 119 24.54 2.42 12.42
C SER A 119 25.06 3.20 13.62
N GLN A 120 26.00 4.12 13.40
CA GLN A 120 26.53 4.98 14.46
C GLN A 120 25.51 6.05 14.82
N ILE A 121 24.85 6.65 13.85
CA ILE A 121 23.76 7.62 14.04
C ILE A 121 22.61 6.95 14.82
N ALA A 122 22.21 5.74 14.43
CA ALA A 122 21.18 4.98 15.14
C ALA A 122 21.52 4.76 16.61
N ARG A 123 22.80 4.45 16.92
CA ARG A 123 23.28 4.28 18.30
C ARG A 123 23.20 5.59 19.08
N ILE A 124 23.64 6.71 18.51
CA ILE A 124 23.59 8.03 19.15
C ILE A 124 22.13 8.40 19.49
N LEU A 125 21.19 8.26 18.53
CA LEU A 125 19.79 8.57 18.78
C LEU A 125 19.16 7.66 19.85
N LYS A 126 19.59 6.41 19.93
CA LYS A 126 19.15 5.47 20.96
C LYS A 126 19.67 5.85 22.35
N GLU A 127 20.95 6.21 22.48
CA GLU A 127 21.59 6.67 23.71
C GLU A 127 20.92 7.96 24.23
N ASP A 128 20.58 8.87 23.33
CA ASP A 128 19.88 10.12 23.65
C ASP A 128 18.37 9.95 23.86
N LYS A 129 17.86 8.72 23.82
CA LYS A 129 16.44 8.38 24.02
C LYS A 129 15.49 9.14 23.08
N VAL A 130 15.92 9.32 21.83
CA VAL A 130 15.05 9.89 20.78
C VAL A 130 14.05 8.83 20.36
N ILE A 131 12.74 9.15 20.35
CA ILE A 131 11.69 8.21 19.96
C ILE A 131 11.79 7.87 18.48
N THR A 132 11.48 6.61 18.15
CA THR A 132 11.49 6.14 16.75
C THR A 132 10.30 6.69 15.96
N PRO A 133 10.38 6.75 14.63
CA PRO A 133 9.27 7.18 13.77
C PRO A 133 7.95 6.45 14.06
N THR A 134 8.00 5.16 14.36
CA THR A 134 6.80 4.36 14.69
C THR A 134 6.09 4.87 15.93
N ILE A 135 6.85 5.17 16.99
CA ILE A 135 6.28 5.71 18.24
C ILE A 135 5.75 7.12 18.03
N HIS A 136 6.50 7.97 17.33
CA HIS A 136 6.04 9.33 17.00
C HIS A 136 4.72 9.32 16.23
N PHE A 137 4.59 8.44 15.23
CA PHE A 137 3.34 8.29 14.46
C PHE A 137 2.16 7.83 15.32
N GLN A 138 2.38 6.99 16.32
CA GLN A 138 1.33 6.57 17.25
C GLN A 138 0.90 7.71 18.18
N GLN A 139 1.85 8.47 18.70
CA GLN A 139 1.56 9.62 19.55
C GLN A 139 0.79 10.72 18.81
N THR A 140 1.07 10.90 17.52
CA THR A 140 0.37 11.86 16.66
C THR A 140 -0.93 11.32 16.06
N GLY A 141 -1.38 10.11 16.47
CA GLY A 141 -2.64 9.51 16.00
C GLY A 141 -2.61 8.99 14.57
N ARG A 142 -1.44 8.89 13.95
CA ARG A 142 -1.29 8.29 12.62
C ARG A 142 -1.38 6.77 12.70
N ALA A 143 -2.30 6.17 11.93
CA ALA A 143 -2.42 4.73 11.86
C ALA A 143 -1.13 4.10 11.32
N THR A 144 -0.55 3.17 12.09
CA THR A 144 0.58 2.34 11.68
C THR A 144 0.15 0.89 11.57
N ARG A 145 0.72 0.15 10.61
CA ARG A 145 0.44 -1.30 10.49
C ARG A 145 1.20 -2.14 11.52
N ASN A 146 2.21 -1.56 12.14
CA ASN A 146 3.10 -2.27 13.05
C ASN A 146 2.61 -2.12 14.48
N THR A 147 2.64 -3.21 15.23
CA THR A 147 2.53 -3.17 16.69
C THR A 147 3.63 -2.26 17.25
N PRO A 148 3.34 -1.44 18.29
CA PRO A 148 4.38 -0.62 18.89
C PRO A 148 5.56 -1.51 19.29
N PRO A 149 6.80 -1.10 18.98
CA PRO A 149 7.95 -1.82 19.49
C PRO A 149 8.02 -1.69 21.02
N ASP A 150 8.34 -2.77 21.71
CA ASP A 150 8.56 -2.75 23.18
C ASP A 150 9.70 -1.78 23.59
N LYS A 151 10.52 -1.39 22.62
CA LYS A 151 11.69 -0.53 22.81
C LYS A 151 11.54 0.77 22.00
N PRO A 152 10.99 1.84 22.61
CA PRO A 152 10.63 3.07 21.89
C PRO A 152 11.80 3.82 21.24
N TYR A 153 13.02 3.59 21.71
CA TYR A 153 14.24 4.26 21.26
C TYR A 153 15.14 3.36 20.37
N ASN A 154 14.61 2.23 19.91
CA ASN A 154 15.43 1.27 19.16
C ASN A 154 15.54 1.65 17.68
N TRP A 155 16.32 2.69 17.39
CA TRP A 155 16.71 3.04 16.05
C TRP A 155 17.58 1.95 15.41
N THR A 156 17.43 1.74 14.11
CA THR A 156 18.24 0.81 13.32
C THR A 156 18.98 1.55 12.21
N GLY A 157 20.12 1.03 11.77
CA GLY A 157 20.89 1.61 10.68
C GLY A 157 20.08 1.68 9.39
N ASP A 158 19.21 0.68 9.12
CA ASP A 158 18.35 0.65 7.94
C ASP A 158 17.34 1.81 7.95
N THR A 159 16.73 2.11 9.10
CA THR A 159 15.82 3.26 9.23
C THR A 159 16.55 4.58 8.95
N ILE A 160 17.78 4.74 9.41
CA ILE A 160 18.61 5.92 9.15
C ILE A 160 18.97 6.00 7.66
N ALA A 161 19.41 4.90 7.05
CA ALA A 161 19.73 4.84 5.63
C ALA A 161 18.50 5.20 4.77
N ASP A 162 17.34 4.62 5.09
CA ASP A 162 16.07 4.96 4.42
C ASP A 162 15.73 6.46 4.50
N ILE A 163 16.03 7.13 5.63
CA ILE A 163 15.82 8.57 5.79
C ILE A 163 16.80 9.34 4.91
N LEU A 164 18.09 9.02 4.96
CA LEU A 164 19.14 9.72 4.22
C LEU A 164 19.01 9.60 2.69
N GLU A 165 18.47 8.48 2.21
CA GLU A 165 18.27 8.21 0.78
C GLU A 165 16.99 8.84 0.20
N ARG A 166 16.11 9.41 1.02
CA ARG A 166 14.82 9.92 0.53
C ARG A 166 14.93 11.27 -0.19
N PRO A 167 14.65 11.33 -1.48
CA PRO A 167 14.67 12.57 -2.24
C PRO A 167 13.56 13.56 -1.84
N GLU A 168 12.55 13.09 -1.10
CA GLU A 168 11.48 13.93 -0.58
C GLU A 168 12.02 15.01 0.38
N TYR A 169 13.15 14.78 1.06
CA TYR A 169 13.80 15.79 1.92
C TYR A 169 14.55 16.89 1.12
N GLN A 170 14.70 16.69 -0.18
CA GLN A 170 15.23 17.70 -1.12
C GLN A 170 14.10 18.49 -1.80
N GLY A 171 12.86 18.35 -1.33
CA GLY A 171 11.68 18.99 -1.92
C GLY A 171 11.12 18.30 -3.16
N GLN A 172 11.55 17.08 -3.47
CA GLN A 172 11.07 16.34 -4.63
C GLN A 172 9.80 15.55 -4.30
N THR A 173 8.83 15.58 -5.21
CA THR A 173 7.69 14.65 -5.17
C THR A 173 8.07 13.37 -5.92
N VAL A 174 8.15 12.25 -5.22
CA VAL A 174 8.56 10.98 -5.81
C VAL A 174 7.36 10.07 -6.01
N ASN A 175 6.99 9.86 -7.27
CA ASN A 175 5.93 8.96 -7.69
C ASN A 175 6.52 7.84 -8.56
N PHE A 176 5.75 6.78 -8.79
CA PHE A 176 6.08 5.70 -9.73
C PHE A 176 7.41 4.97 -9.44
N LYS A 177 7.78 4.82 -8.15
CA LYS A 177 8.99 4.10 -7.72
C LYS A 177 9.05 2.65 -8.23
N THR A 178 7.88 2.04 -8.46
CA THR A 178 7.77 0.66 -8.92
C THR A 178 6.79 0.57 -10.09
N TYR A 179 7.13 -0.29 -11.04
CA TYR A 179 6.24 -0.63 -12.16
C TYR A 179 5.83 -2.10 -12.05
N LYS A 180 4.52 -2.36 -12.08
CA LYS A 180 3.99 -3.72 -12.19
C LYS A 180 3.54 -3.98 -13.62
N GLN A 181 4.13 -4.98 -14.23
CA GLN A 181 3.83 -5.36 -15.63
C GLN A 181 2.47 -6.06 -15.74
N SER A 182 2.06 -6.78 -14.70
CA SER A 182 0.74 -7.43 -14.61
C SER A 182 0.13 -7.24 -13.22
N TYR A 183 -1.15 -7.54 -13.08
CA TYR A 183 -1.88 -7.52 -11.80
C TYR A 183 -2.22 -8.95 -11.36
#